data_3c484f2833ac4249efb9074b66094e6e
#
_entry.id   3c484f2833ac4249efb9074b66094e6e
#
_cell.length_a   1.000
_cell.length_b   1.000
_cell.length_c   1.000
_cell.angle_alpha   90.00
_cell.angle_beta   90.00
_cell.angle_gamma   90.00
#
_symmetry.space_group_name_H-M   'P 1'
#
loop_
_entity.id
_entity.type
_entity.pdbx_description
1 polymer ?
#
loop_
_entity_poly.entity_id
_entity_poly.type
_entity_poly.pdbx_seq_one_letter_code
_entity_poly.pdbx_strand_id
1 'polypeptide(L)'
;MKRLLLLALAVLTLTGTARAWGWWNYPPDNEDVVLTSTNLPIVWIDVDGEYIDRYERITARVKIIHNGDGMLNWADTVSHPGQRIDYEGYVALRYRGSSSFNSSDKKPYSFRPIDKPLEDGGTKVKVKILGMGKDNNWALLAPYADKSMMRDLLAFEVSRPWMEYTPQGRYCELFLDGTYYGVFILTEVVSKGKHRINLPDPGEQGDSITGGYIMEVNRTDGEVTYTSKYHPVSNTGQEYADKYINFQYKSPDYEELTPQQVSYITGRIDQMEQSLTSFRPGKASIYEPYLDVTNFIDYQIAMELGHNVDAYRLSGKFFKRRDSVDARFKMVVWDMNLAYGNSDYYQGWRTDTWMYKNNNTMNAEGDPQLIPFWWFKLNTDPHYTAALKQRWKQYRRSNLRLDRVMSTVDSLANVLTSHGAEQRNSMAWPRWDQYVWPNYYIASDFNDEVDYLKQWLAERIAWMDGQLGFDPSAVETGDVNGDGIIDIEDVTALITLVLTGNDTGIDRDAADCNNDGSWDVADVTALITLVLNNQ
;
A
#
# COMPACT_ATOMS: atom_id res chain seq x y z
N MET A 1 49.86 -46.22 -10.45
CA MET A 1 48.96 -46.22 -9.30
C MET A 1 49.20 -45.11 -8.25
N LYS A 2 50.38 -44.47 -8.18
CA LYS A 2 50.63 -43.38 -7.16
C LYS A 2 50.20 -41.98 -7.57
N ARG A 3 49.79 -41.73 -8.81
CA ARG A 3 49.30 -40.40 -9.27
C ARG A 3 47.78 -40.21 -9.23
N LEU A 4 46.99 -41.29 -9.09
CA LEU A 4 45.54 -41.21 -8.93
C LEU A 4 45.10 -40.99 -7.46
N LEU A 5 45.96 -41.31 -6.49
CA LEU A 5 45.64 -41.09 -5.07
C LEU A 5 45.81 -39.62 -4.61
N LEU A 6 46.68 -38.85 -5.31
CA LEU A 6 46.90 -37.43 -4.99
C LEU A 6 45.82 -36.49 -5.54
N LEU A 7 45.10 -36.89 -6.59
CA LEU A 7 43.94 -36.12 -7.09
C LEU A 7 42.67 -36.34 -6.25
N ALA A 8 42.53 -37.51 -5.62
CA ALA A 8 41.39 -37.80 -4.75
C ALA A 8 41.50 -37.08 -3.38
N LEU A 9 42.73 -36.81 -2.89
CA LEU A 9 42.93 -36.06 -1.64
C LEU A 9 42.79 -34.52 -1.82
N ALA A 10 43.07 -33.99 -3.03
CA ALA A 10 42.92 -32.56 -3.31
C ALA A 10 41.45 -32.13 -3.52
N VAL A 11 40.58 -33.09 -3.88
CA VAL A 11 39.12 -32.82 -4.00
C VAL A 11 38.40 -32.90 -2.63
N LEU A 12 38.96 -33.64 -1.68
CA LEU A 12 38.39 -33.80 -0.33
C LEU A 12 38.76 -32.66 0.66
N THR A 13 39.76 -31.83 0.30
CA THR A 13 40.15 -30.70 1.16
C THR A 13 39.51 -29.35 0.73
N LEU A 14 38.77 -29.32 -0.38
CA LEU A 14 38.01 -28.16 -0.85
C LEU A 14 36.51 -28.22 -0.47
N THR A 15 36.06 -29.25 0.26
CA THR A 15 34.68 -29.40 0.73
C THR A 15 34.48 -29.00 2.21
N GLY A 16 35.49 -28.44 2.83
CA GLY A 16 35.41 -27.99 4.19
C GLY A 16 35.16 -26.49 4.26
N THR A 17 33.97 -26.04 4.02
CA THR A 17 33.17 -24.93 4.49
C THR A 17 32.22 -24.38 3.43
N ALA A 18 31.72 -25.18 2.52
CA ALA A 18 30.42 -24.84 1.94
C ALA A 18 29.40 -25.07 3.07
N ARG A 19 29.18 -24.09 3.95
CA ARG A 19 27.89 -23.96 4.62
C ARG A 19 26.87 -24.15 3.50
N ALA A 20 25.94 -25.07 3.67
CA ALA A 20 24.79 -25.18 2.81
C ALA A 20 23.95 -23.91 3.03
N TRP A 21 24.34 -22.85 2.37
CA TRP A 21 23.48 -21.71 2.15
C TRP A 21 22.33 -22.28 1.31
N GLY A 22 21.19 -22.46 1.94
CA GLY A 22 19.99 -22.63 1.17
C GLY A 22 19.98 -21.44 0.20
N TRP A 23 19.81 -21.70 -1.08
CA TRP A 23 19.82 -20.71 -2.18
C TRP A 23 18.80 -19.55 -2.01
N TRP A 24 18.21 -19.41 -0.84
CA TRP A 24 17.29 -18.40 -0.37
C TRP A 24 17.94 -17.24 0.42
N ASN A 25 19.18 -17.35 0.86
CA ASN A 25 19.87 -16.36 1.68
C ASN A 25 21.15 -15.92 1.00
N TYR A 26 21.03 -15.08 -0.04
CA TYR A 26 22.17 -14.30 -0.47
C TYR A 26 22.36 -13.17 0.55
N PRO A 27 23.51 -13.11 1.26
CA PRO A 27 23.83 -11.97 2.07
C PRO A 27 24.01 -10.75 1.16
N PRO A 28 23.75 -9.54 1.66
CA PRO A 28 24.07 -8.32 0.91
C PRO A 28 25.58 -8.23 0.66
N ASP A 29 25.97 -7.54 -0.41
CA ASP A 29 27.35 -7.11 -0.63
C ASP A 29 27.60 -5.90 0.27
N ASN A 30 28.21 -6.11 1.44
CA ASN A 30 28.35 -5.10 2.47
C ASN A 30 29.77 -4.91 2.99
N GLU A 31 30.77 -5.48 2.31
CA GLU A 31 32.18 -5.38 2.76
C GLU A 31 32.63 -3.92 2.89
N ASP A 32 32.18 -3.06 1.97
CA ASP A 32 32.52 -1.63 1.94
C ASP A 32 31.44 -0.71 2.56
N VAL A 33 30.34 -1.27 3.11
CA VAL A 33 29.24 -0.46 3.65
C VAL A 33 29.50 -0.07 5.10
N VAL A 34 29.69 1.22 5.33
CA VAL A 34 29.86 1.79 6.68
C VAL A 34 28.68 2.69 7.01
N LEU A 35 27.90 2.31 8.03
CA LEU A 35 26.89 3.18 8.64
C LEU A 35 27.46 3.78 9.92
N THR A 36 27.85 5.06 9.87
CA THR A 36 28.23 5.84 11.06
C THR A 36 26.99 6.46 11.69
N SER A 37 26.24 7.23 10.90
CA SER A 37 24.99 7.87 11.33
C SER A 37 24.01 8.00 10.18
N THR A 38 22.73 8.10 10.51
CA THR A 38 21.64 8.25 9.56
C THR A 38 20.47 9.05 10.16
N ASN A 39 19.68 9.69 9.31
CA ASN A 39 18.40 10.28 9.69
C ASN A 39 17.29 9.23 9.85
N LEU A 40 17.51 8.00 9.38
CA LEU A 40 16.53 6.91 9.50
C LEU A 40 16.66 6.20 10.86
N PRO A 41 15.58 5.65 11.41
CA PRO A 41 15.67 4.68 12.50
C PRO A 41 16.60 3.53 12.14
N ILE A 42 17.38 3.06 13.11
CA ILE A 42 18.23 1.87 12.96
C ILE A 42 17.55 0.71 13.67
N VAL A 43 17.29 -0.36 12.91
CA VAL A 43 16.69 -1.60 13.42
C VAL A 43 17.77 -2.68 13.49
N TRP A 44 18.00 -3.19 14.68
CA TRP A 44 18.85 -4.34 14.93
C TRP A 44 17.99 -5.55 15.19
N ILE A 45 18.21 -6.63 14.44
CA ILE A 45 17.61 -7.94 14.66
C ILE A 45 18.74 -8.92 14.94
N ASP A 46 18.62 -9.63 16.05
CA ASP A 46 19.56 -10.67 16.45
C ASP A 46 18.78 -11.99 16.58
N VAL A 47 19.18 -12.97 15.78
CA VAL A 47 18.62 -14.32 15.75
C VAL A 47 19.63 -15.36 16.24
N ASP A 48 20.79 -14.93 16.79
CA ASP A 48 21.88 -15.80 17.26
C ASP A 48 22.35 -16.81 16.17
N GLY A 49 22.25 -16.42 14.88
CA GLY A 49 22.57 -17.26 13.73
C GLY A 49 21.53 -18.35 13.43
N GLU A 50 20.37 -18.33 14.06
CA GLU A 50 19.30 -19.29 13.79
C GLU A 50 18.71 -19.08 12.39
N TYR A 51 18.29 -20.17 11.76
CA TYR A 51 17.65 -20.11 10.43
C TYR A 51 16.26 -19.48 10.54
N ILE A 52 16.03 -18.40 9.76
CA ILE A 52 14.71 -17.78 9.67
C ILE A 52 13.86 -18.57 8.67
N ASP A 53 12.75 -19.11 9.13
CA ASP A 53 11.81 -19.85 8.30
C ASP A 53 10.72 -18.95 7.70
N ARG A 54 10.03 -19.43 6.68
CA ARG A 54 8.92 -18.73 6.03
C ARG A 54 7.58 -18.99 6.72
N TYR A 55 7.40 -20.17 7.27
CA TYR A 55 6.13 -20.64 7.84
C TYR A 55 6.17 -20.60 9.37
N GLU A 56 7.23 -21.12 9.95
CA GLU A 56 7.42 -21.15 11.38
C GLU A 56 8.09 -19.86 11.89
N ARG A 57 7.77 -19.48 13.11
CA ARG A 57 8.37 -18.31 13.74
C ARG A 57 9.46 -18.74 14.70
N ILE A 58 10.57 -18.04 14.63
CA ILE A 58 11.67 -18.17 15.60
C ILE A 58 11.66 -17.01 16.60
N THR A 59 12.31 -17.17 17.73
CA THR A 59 12.60 -16.08 18.66
C THR A 59 13.72 -15.22 18.09
N ALA A 60 13.54 -13.90 18.11
CA ALA A 60 14.60 -12.93 17.81
C ALA A 60 14.58 -11.81 18.84
N ARG A 61 15.69 -11.08 18.97
CA ARG A 61 15.75 -9.81 19.70
C ARG A 61 15.73 -8.68 18.70
N VAL A 62 14.92 -7.67 18.98
CA VAL A 62 14.87 -6.45 18.18
C VAL A 62 15.19 -5.26 19.05
N LYS A 63 16.06 -4.39 18.55
CA LYS A 63 16.34 -3.07 19.09
C LYS A 63 16.18 -2.01 18.03
N ILE A 64 15.40 -0.96 18.31
CA ILE A 64 15.15 0.15 17.40
C ILE A 64 15.66 1.43 18.02
N ILE A 65 16.63 2.07 17.37
CA ILE A 65 17.20 3.35 17.77
C ILE A 65 16.52 4.43 16.95
N HIS A 66 15.91 5.41 17.60
CA HIS A 66 15.31 6.57 16.96
C HIS A 66 15.29 7.78 17.89
N ASN A 67 16.19 8.72 17.66
CA ASN A 67 16.36 9.91 18.47
C ASN A 67 15.24 10.95 18.28
N GLY A 68 14.46 10.82 17.22
CA GLY A 68 13.35 11.69 16.85
C GLY A 68 13.41 12.09 15.38
N ASP A 69 12.30 12.56 14.84
CA ASP A 69 12.24 13.02 13.44
C ASP A 69 13.21 14.20 13.24
N GLY A 70 14.01 14.14 12.16
CA GLY A 70 15.05 15.12 11.86
C GLY A 70 16.33 15.01 12.68
N MET A 71 16.42 14.06 13.62
CA MET A 71 17.63 13.81 14.41
C MET A 71 18.44 12.65 13.82
N LEU A 72 19.77 12.71 14.01
CA LEU A 72 20.66 11.62 13.59
C LEU A 72 20.62 10.47 14.60
N ASN A 73 20.67 9.25 14.08
CA ASN A 73 20.87 8.01 14.81
C ASN A 73 22.25 7.45 14.47
N TRP A 74 22.97 6.92 15.46
CA TRP A 74 24.32 6.37 15.27
C TRP A 74 24.31 4.86 15.48
N ALA A 75 25.04 4.14 14.62
CA ALA A 75 25.20 2.69 14.75
C ALA A 75 26.09 2.32 15.93
N ASP A 76 27.13 3.12 16.21
CA ASP A 76 27.99 2.95 17.38
C ASP A 76 27.31 3.49 18.65
N THR A 77 26.73 2.57 19.43
CA THR A 77 26.07 2.89 20.70
C THR A 77 27.05 3.06 21.87
N VAL A 78 28.33 2.68 21.72
CA VAL A 78 29.35 2.83 22.75
C VAL A 78 29.83 4.30 22.79
N SER A 79 30.17 4.86 21.64
CA SER A 79 30.57 6.28 21.52
C SER A 79 29.36 7.22 21.65
N HIS A 80 28.14 6.72 21.42
CA HIS A 80 26.89 7.49 21.52
C HIS A 80 25.90 6.82 22.49
N PRO A 81 26.18 6.76 23.82
CA PRO A 81 25.40 5.95 24.77
C PRO A 81 24.03 6.55 25.13
N GLY A 82 23.78 7.82 24.81
CA GLY A 82 22.54 8.53 25.18
C GLY A 82 21.42 8.46 24.15
N GLN A 83 21.51 7.60 23.16
CA GLN A 83 20.51 7.51 22.12
C GLN A 83 19.17 6.97 22.63
N ARG A 84 18.08 7.49 22.07
CA ARG A 84 16.74 7.03 22.39
C ARG A 84 16.49 5.67 21.75
N ILE A 85 16.15 4.69 22.58
CA ILE A 85 15.64 3.40 22.15
C ILE A 85 14.12 3.51 22.07
N ASP A 86 13.58 3.39 20.85
CA ASP A 86 12.14 3.44 20.60
C ASP A 86 11.47 2.11 20.99
N TYR A 87 12.13 0.99 20.69
CA TYR A 87 11.69 -0.35 21.10
C TYR A 87 12.90 -1.25 21.34
N GLU A 88 12.82 -2.09 22.38
CA GLU A 88 13.76 -3.19 22.62
C GLU A 88 13.00 -4.35 23.28
N GLY A 89 13.15 -5.56 22.71
CA GLY A 89 12.47 -6.74 23.25
C GLY A 89 12.54 -7.97 22.34
N TYR A 90 11.89 -9.03 22.79
CA TYR A 90 11.73 -10.25 22.01
C TYR A 90 10.63 -10.11 20.96
N VAL A 91 10.83 -10.79 19.84
CA VAL A 91 9.84 -10.88 18.76
C VAL A 91 9.78 -12.31 18.21
N ALA A 92 8.61 -12.71 17.77
CA ALA A 92 8.42 -13.91 16.97
C ALA A 92 8.59 -13.52 15.49
N LEU A 93 9.73 -13.86 14.89
CA LEU A 93 10.17 -13.46 13.55
C LEU A 93 9.94 -14.59 12.53
N ARG A 94 9.62 -14.24 11.30
CA ARG A 94 9.67 -15.13 10.13
C ARG A 94 9.79 -14.33 8.84
N TYR A 95 10.15 -14.98 7.74
CA TYR A 95 9.98 -14.39 6.42
C TYR A 95 8.49 -14.17 6.09
N ARG A 96 8.24 -13.26 5.15
CA ARG A 96 6.90 -13.00 4.64
C ARG A 96 6.93 -12.88 3.11
N GLY A 97 5.71 -12.76 2.53
CA GLY A 97 5.49 -12.56 1.11
C GLY A 97 5.50 -13.88 0.31
N SER A 98 4.99 -13.83 -0.89
CA SER A 98 5.04 -14.91 -1.87
C SER A 98 6.01 -14.54 -2.99
N SER A 99 5.62 -13.68 -3.92
CA SER A 99 6.49 -13.23 -5.02
C SER A 99 7.74 -12.50 -4.50
N SER A 100 7.59 -11.58 -3.56
CA SER A 100 8.72 -10.84 -2.97
C SER A 100 9.71 -11.74 -2.23
N PHE A 101 9.26 -12.84 -1.63
CA PHE A 101 10.15 -13.82 -1.03
C PHE A 101 10.87 -14.66 -2.08
N ASN A 102 10.16 -15.13 -3.11
CA ASN A 102 10.72 -16.06 -4.09
C ASN A 102 11.62 -15.37 -5.13
N SER A 103 11.32 -14.12 -5.50
CA SER A 103 11.95 -13.42 -6.61
C SER A 103 12.95 -12.34 -6.20
N SER A 104 13.17 -12.12 -4.90
CA SER A 104 14.09 -11.11 -4.41
C SER A 104 15.16 -11.73 -3.53
N ASP A 105 16.41 -11.28 -3.65
CA ASP A 105 17.48 -11.67 -2.73
C ASP A 105 17.29 -11.03 -1.36
N LYS A 106 16.85 -9.79 -1.33
CA LYS A 106 16.51 -9.04 -0.12
C LYS A 106 15.14 -9.47 0.39
N LYS A 107 15.11 -10.25 1.48
CA LYS A 107 13.89 -10.88 2.00
C LYS A 107 13.11 -9.98 2.94
N PRO A 108 11.77 -9.90 2.80
CA PRO A 108 10.92 -9.18 3.75
C PRO A 108 10.60 -10.04 4.99
N TYR A 109 10.38 -9.36 6.14
CA TYR A 109 10.11 -10.02 7.41
C TYR A 109 8.73 -9.64 7.97
N SER A 110 8.13 -10.56 8.72
CA SER A 110 7.01 -10.32 9.62
C SER A 110 7.46 -10.60 11.05
N PHE A 111 7.24 -9.66 11.94
CA PHE A 111 7.55 -9.88 13.35
C PHE A 111 6.38 -9.50 14.26
N ARG A 112 6.29 -10.22 15.38
CA ARG A 112 5.29 -10.02 16.42
C ARG A 112 5.99 -9.87 17.76
N PRO A 113 5.94 -8.70 18.40
CA PRO A 113 6.47 -8.54 19.76
C PRO A 113 5.88 -9.57 20.72
N ILE A 114 6.73 -10.16 21.54
CA ILE A 114 6.39 -11.16 22.55
C ILE A 114 7.01 -10.79 23.91
N ASP A 115 6.41 -11.26 24.99
CA ASP A 115 6.83 -10.93 26.36
C ASP A 115 8.08 -11.69 26.82
N LYS A 116 8.35 -12.85 26.21
CA LYS A 116 9.53 -13.71 26.48
C LYS A 116 9.75 -14.63 25.26
N PRO A 117 10.88 -15.37 25.21
CA PRO A 117 11.16 -16.30 24.13
C PRO A 117 10.03 -17.31 23.87
N LEU A 118 9.87 -17.74 22.60
CA LEU A 118 8.82 -18.70 22.21
C LEU A 118 9.00 -20.06 22.92
N GLU A 119 10.23 -20.52 23.06
CA GLU A 119 10.60 -21.75 23.75
C GLU A 119 10.21 -21.73 25.25
N ASP A 120 10.12 -20.56 25.84
CA ASP A 120 9.63 -20.34 27.21
C ASP A 120 8.10 -20.10 27.28
N GLY A 121 7.40 -20.26 26.16
CA GLY A 121 5.95 -20.03 26.06
C GLY A 121 5.59 -18.55 25.91
N GLY A 122 6.40 -17.78 25.16
CA GLY A 122 6.18 -16.37 24.89
C GLY A 122 4.85 -16.07 24.22
N THR A 123 4.17 -15.01 24.67
CA THR A 123 2.87 -14.57 24.16
C THR A 123 2.94 -13.19 23.51
N LYS A 124 2.06 -12.95 22.54
CA LYS A 124 2.01 -11.68 21.79
C LYS A 124 1.72 -10.50 22.71
N VAL A 125 2.51 -9.43 22.59
CA VAL A 125 2.29 -8.16 23.28
C VAL A 125 2.09 -7.03 22.27
N LYS A 126 1.22 -6.07 22.59
CA LYS A 126 1.02 -4.89 21.74
C LYS A 126 2.01 -3.81 22.15
N VAL A 127 2.79 -3.31 21.20
CA VAL A 127 3.78 -2.25 21.41
C VAL A 127 3.56 -1.10 20.42
N LYS A 128 4.01 0.09 20.81
CA LYS A 128 4.09 1.27 19.94
C LYS A 128 5.49 1.31 19.33
N ILE A 129 5.61 1.47 18.03
CA ILE A 129 6.90 1.52 17.32
C ILE A 129 6.92 2.76 16.42
N LEU A 130 7.98 3.56 16.51
CA LEU A 130 8.24 4.74 15.67
C LEU A 130 7.05 5.71 15.59
N GLY A 131 6.34 5.89 16.70
CA GLY A 131 5.17 6.76 16.74
C GLY A 131 3.88 6.14 16.19
N MET A 132 3.96 5.05 15.44
CA MET A 132 2.80 4.32 14.90
C MET A 132 1.97 3.66 16.01
N GLY A 133 0.70 3.46 15.74
CA GLY A 133 -0.26 2.98 16.73
C GLY A 133 0.09 1.62 17.35
N LYS A 134 -0.22 1.45 18.63
CA LYS A 134 0.07 0.24 19.41
C LYS A 134 -0.59 -1.01 18.83
N ASP A 135 0.22 -1.97 18.39
CA ASP A 135 -0.21 -3.27 17.86
C ASP A 135 0.84 -4.36 18.07
N ASN A 136 0.52 -5.61 17.74
CA ASN A 136 1.43 -6.75 17.82
C ASN A 136 1.75 -7.37 16.45
N ASN A 137 1.40 -6.70 15.34
CA ASN A 137 1.61 -7.22 13.99
C ASN A 137 2.33 -6.18 13.12
N TRP A 138 3.58 -6.46 12.77
CA TRP A 138 4.48 -5.55 12.07
C TRP A 138 5.16 -6.24 10.91
N ALA A 139 5.53 -5.48 9.91
CA ALA A 139 6.29 -5.96 8.77
C ALA A 139 7.50 -5.07 8.49
N LEU A 140 8.57 -5.69 8.03
CA LEU A 140 9.70 -5.05 7.36
C LEU A 140 9.60 -5.41 5.89
N LEU A 141 9.09 -4.49 5.07
CA LEU A 141 9.06 -4.65 3.62
C LEU A 141 10.47 -4.42 3.09
N ALA A 142 10.86 -5.25 2.13
CA ALA A 142 12.18 -5.20 1.51
C ALA A 142 12.03 -4.68 0.08
N PRO A 143 12.16 -3.37 -0.18
CA PRO A 143 12.02 -2.81 -1.51
C PRO A 143 13.24 -3.21 -2.38
N TYR A 144 13.15 -4.37 -3.02
CA TYR A 144 14.19 -4.89 -3.91
C TYR A 144 13.85 -4.64 -5.38
N ALA A 145 12.69 -5.10 -5.85
CA ALA A 145 12.21 -4.82 -7.19
C ALA A 145 11.73 -3.37 -7.35
N ASP A 146 11.20 -2.75 -6.30
CA ASP A 146 10.98 -1.30 -6.29
C ASP A 146 12.30 -0.58 -6.01
N LYS A 147 13.02 -0.20 -7.08
CA LYS A 147 14.32 0.47 -6.98
C LYS A 147 14.22 1.87 -6.41
N SER A 148 13.07 2.54 -6.55
CA SER A 148 12.80 3.82 -5.90
C SER A 148 12.63 3.68 -4.39
N MET A 149 12.28 2.49 -3.91
CA MET A 149 11.93 2.20 -2.51
C MET A 149 10.71 2.95 -2.00
N MET A 150 9.91 3.61 -2.88
CA MET A 150 8.88 4.56 -2.47
C MET A 150 7.45 4.09 -2.74
N ARG A 151 7.22 3.15 -3.68
CA ARG A 151 5.89 2.89 -4.25
C ARG A 151 4.82 2.51 -3.23
N ASP A 152 5.16 1.68 -2.23
CA ASP A 152 4.22 1.36 -1.15
C ASP A 152 3.90 2.59 -0.29
N LEU A 153 4.92 3.33 0.17
CA LEU A 153 4.71 4.52 1.01
C LEU A 153 4.01 5.64 0.25
N LEU A 154 4.36 5.86 -1.01
CA LEU A 154 3.70 6.83 -1.88
C LEU A 154 2.20 6.53 -1.98
N ALA A 155 1.83 5.27 -2.22
CA ALA A 155 0.43 4.88 -2.29
C ALA A 155 -0.31 5.11 -0.97
N PHE A 156 0.32 4.79 0.16
CA PHE A 156 -0.27 5.01 1.48
C PHE A 156 -0.43 6.50 1.79
N GLU A 157 0.60 7.32 1.54
CA GLU A 157 0.55 8.76 1.83
C GLU A 157 -0.46 9.50 0.92
N VAL A 158 -0.46 9.18 -0.37
CA VAL A 158 -1.38 9.80 -1.33
C VAL A 158 -2.83 9.43 -1.04
N SER A 159 -3.12 8.18 -0.65
CA SER A 159 -4.50 7.72 -0.40
C SER A 159 -5.00 7.96 1.03
N ARG A 160 -4.11 8.27 1.98
CA ARG A 160 -4.46 8.49 3.40
C ARG A 160 -5.56 9.53 3.62
N PRO A 161 -5.61 10.66 2.90
CA PRO A 161 -6.63 11.68 3.14
C PRO A 161 -8.07 11.25 2.84
N TRP A 162 -8.27 10.20 2.03
CA TRP A 162 -9.62 9.78 1.63
C TRP A 162 -9.98 8.34 2.00
N MET A 163 -8.99 7.50 2.31
CA MET A 163 -9.25 6.14 2.78
C MET A 163 -9.51 6.13 4.28
N GLU A 164 -10.48 5.35 4.74
CA GLU A 164 -10.76 5.20 6.17
C GLU A 164 -9.56 4.67 6.96
N TYR A 165 -8.75 3.83 6.35
CA TYR A 165 -7.50 3.31 6.89
C TYR A 165 -6.51 3.05 5.76
N THR A 166 -5.30 3.54 5.96
CA THR A 166 -4.11 3.15 5.20
C THR A 166 -3.00 2.80 6.19
N PRO A 167 -2.19 1.78 5.92
CA PRO A 167 -1.04 1.48 6.78
C PRO A 167 -0.10 2.67 6.91
N GLN A 168 0.47 2.85 8.09
CA GLN A 168 1.60 3.74 8.29
C GLN A 168 2.88 2.95 8.10
N GLY A 169 3.90 3.59 7.55
CA GLY A 169 5.22 3.00 7.38
C GLY A 169 6.32 4.06 7.55
N ARG A 170 7.52 3.59 7.92
CA ARG A 170 8.71 4.42 8.02
C ARG A 170 9.91 3.69 7.46
N TYR A 171 10.74 4.36 6.71
CA TYR A 171 12.04 3.82 6.35
C TYR A 171 12.88 3.55 7.59
N CYS A 172 13.70 2.52 7.51
CA CYS A 172 14.72 2.20 8.52
C CYS A 172 15.91 1.54 7.85
N GLU A 173 17.08 1.60 8.49
CA GLU A 173 18.24 0.82 8.09
C GLU A 173 18.35 -0.41 9.00
N LEU A 174 18.46 -1.60 8.39
CA LEU A 174 18.40 -2.89 9.08
C LEU A 174 19.78 -3.52 9.25
N PHE A 175 20.06 -3.98 10.45
CA PHE A 175 21.12 -4.93 10.77
C PHE A 175 20.50 -6.26 11.19
N LEU A 176 21.02 -7.36 10.66
CA LEU A 176 20.67 -8.73 11.05
C LEU A 176 21.96 -9.45 11.48
N ASP A 177 22.00 -9.91 12.73
CA ASP A 177 23.19 -10.54 13.35
C ASP A 177 24.47 -9.70 13.14
N GLY A 178 24.36 -8.39 13.30
CA GLY A 178 25.47 -7.45 13.13
C GLY A 178 25.82 -7.11 11.68
N THR A 179 25.22 -7.76 10.70
CA THR A 179 25.42 -7.52 9.27
C THR A 179 24.43 -6.47 8.75
N TYR A 180 24.90 -5.46 8.00
CA TYR A 180 24.03 -4.44 7.40
C TYR A 180 23.23 -5.02 6.23
N TYR A 181 21.92 -4.83 6.25
CA TYR A 181 20.97 -5.37 5.25
C TYR A 181 20.30 -4.29 4.39
N GLY A 182 20.64 -3.02 4.56
CA GLY A 182 20.11 -1.93 3.76
C GLY A 182 18.82 -1.30 4.29
N VAL A 183 18.16 -0.53 3.43
CA VAL A 183 16.93 0.19 3.75
C VAL A 183 15.72 -0.74 3.67
N PHE A 184 14.89 -0.75 4.70
CA PHE A 184 13.60 -1.44 4.77
C PHE A 184 12.49 -0.42 5.07
N ILE A 185 11.25 -0.84 4.88
CA ILE A 185 10.07 -0.10 5.33
C ILE A 185 9.46 -0.88 6.51
N LEU A 186 9.62 -0.34 7.71
CA LEU A 186 8.90 -0.82 8.88
C LEU A 186 7.47 -0.29 8.82
N THR A 187 6.50 -1.18 8.70
CA THR A 187 5.11 -0.81 8.43
C THR A 187 4.11 -1.58 9.28
N GLU A 188 2.95 -0.97 9.43
CA GLU A 188 1.75 -1.61 9.91
C GLU A 188 1.32 -2.72 8.95
N VAL A 189 0.80 -3.81 9.47
CA VAL A 189 0.11 -4.83 8.68
C VAL A 189 -1.39 -4.55 8.74
N VAL A 190 -2.08 -4.67 7.62
CA VAL A 190 -3.55 -4.59 7.58
C VAL A 190 -4.10 -5.69 8.49
N SER A 191 -4.62 -5.28 9.64
CA SER A 191 -5.10 -6.18 10.68
C SER A 191 -6.18 -5.50 11.52
N LYS A 192 -6.83 -6.29 12.35
CA LYS A 192 -7.82 -5.79 13.31
C LYS A 192 -7.11 -5.20 14.53
N GLY A 193 -7.47 -3.99 14.91
CA GLY A 193 -6.91 -3.31 16.09
C GLY A 193 -7.41 -1.88 16.26
N LYS A 194 -7.32 -1.36 17.47
CA LYS A 194 -7.75 0.01 17.79
C LYS A 194 -7.07 1.07 16.90
N HIS A 195 -5.82 0.82 16.52
CA HIS A 195 -4.99 1.71 15.70
C HIS A 195 -4.71 1.13 14.30
N ARG A 196 -5.54 0.21 13.86
CA ARG A 196 -5.62 -0.40 12.54
C ARG A 196 -7.07 -0.30 12.09
N ILE A 197 -7.61 -1.33 11.49
CA ILE A 197 -9.05 -1.40 11.24
C ILE A 197 -9.72 -1.71 12.59
N ASN A 198 -10.44 -0.73 13.14
CA ASN A 198 -11.08 -0.87 14.44
C ASN A 198 -12.32 -1.76 14.33
N LEU A 199 -12.11 -3.05 14.50
CA LEU A 199 -13.14 -4.09 14.47
C LEU A 199 -13.15 -4.87 15.79
N PRO A 200 -14.33 -5.18 16.35
CA PRO A 200 -14.44 -6.16 17.44
C PRO A 200 -14.19 -7.57 16.91
N ASP A 201 -13.94 -8.51 17.79
CA ASP A 201 -14.02 -9.93 17.42
C ASP A 201 -15.47 -10.30 17.10
N PRO A 202 -15.72 -11.16 16.08
CA PRO A 202 -17.04 -11.71 15.85
C PRO A 202 -17.43 -12.61 17.03
N GLY A 203 -18.66 -12.44 17.51
CA GLY A 203 -19.21 -13.28 18.57
C GLY A 203 -20.01 -14.44 18.00
N GLU A 204 -20.71 -15.16 18.89
CA GLU A 204 -21.42 -16.38 18.52
C GLU A 204 -22.94 -16.19 18.36
N GLN A 205 -23.49 -15.04 18.74
CA GLN A 205 -24.94 -14.82 18.78
C GLN A 205 -25.35 -13.43 18.32
N GLY A 206 -26.52 -13.35 17.68
CA GLY A 206 -27.14 -12.08 17.28
C GLY A 206 -26.25 -11.22 16.40
N ASP A 207 -26.27 -9.91 16.58
CA ASP A 207 -25.48 -8.95 15.81
C ASP A 207 -23.96 -9.18 15.93
N SER A 208 -23.51 -9.79 17.03
CA SER A 208 -22.07 -10.04 17.21
C SER A 208 -21.49 -11.02 16.18
N ILE A 209 -22.29 -11.89 15.56
CA ILE A 209 -21.85 -12.78 14.47
C ILE A 209 -21.54 -11.96 13.20
N THR A 210 -22.20 -10.82 13.02
CA THR A 210 -22.28 -10.13 11.72
C THR A 210 -21.06 -9.31 11.36
N GLY A 211 -20.06 -9.15 12.26
CA GLY A 211 -18.94 -8.28 11.95
C GLY A 211 -17.68 -8.53 12.76
N GLY A 212 -16.64 -7.94 12.25
CA GLY A 212 -15.27 -8.10 12.73
C GLY A 212 -14.43 -8.97 11.81
N TYR A 213 -14.75 -8.99 10.52
CA TYR A 213 -14.07 -9.82 9.53
C TYR A 213 -13.17 -8.98 8.63
N ILE A 214 -11.97 -9.51 8.33
CA ILE A 214 -11.10 -9.06 7.24
C ILE A 214 -10.91 -10.26 6.31
N MET A 215 -11.24 -10.05 5.04
CA MET A 215 -11.09 -11.03 3.96
C MET A 215 -10.12 -10.49 2.92
N GLU A 216 -9.62 -11.35 2.06
CA GLU A 216 -8.70 -10.97 1.01
C GLU A 216 -9.00 -11.74 -0.28
N VAL A 217 -9.20 -11.01 -1.39
CA VAL A 217 -9.15 -11.62 -2.73
C VAL A 217 -7.71 -11.99 -3.00
N ASN A 218 -7.43 -13.29 -3.16
CA ASN A 218 -6.07 -13.78 -3.35
C ASN A 218 -6.04 -15.18 -3.96
N ARG A 219 -4.81 -15.71 -4.18
CA ARG A 219 -4.57 -17.12 -4.51
C ARG A 219 -4.97 -18.01 -3.33
N THR A 220 -5.08 -19.31 -3.59
CA THR A 220 -5.31 -20.28 -2.50
C THR A 220 -4.05 -20.49 -1.66
N ASP A 221 -2.87 -20.57 -2.27
CA ASP A 221 -1.53 -20.72 -1.66
C ASP A 221 -1.48 -21.71 -0.46
N GLY A 222 -2.32 -22.75 -0.50
CA GLY A 222 -2.43 -23.73 0.57
C GLY A 222 -3.29 -23.32 1.77
N GLU A 223 -3.82 -22.09 1.79
CA GLU A 223 -4.75 -21.62 2.82
C GLU A 223 -6.18 -22.14 2.55
N VAL A 224 -6.98 -22.27 3.59
CA VAL A 224 -8.42 -22.49 3.46
C VAL A 224 -9.05 -21.24 2.86
N THR A 225 -9.78 -21.40 1.76
CA THR A 225 -10.42 -20.29 1.04
C THR A 225 -11.90 -20.55 0.84
N TYR A 226 -12.64 -19.46 0.70
CA TYR A 226 -13.98 -19.48 0.12
C TYR A 226 -13.85 -19.16 -1.38
N THR A 227 -14.41 -20.01 -2.24
CA THR A 227 -14.45 -19.77 -3.69
C THR A 227 -15.80 -19.21 -4.08
N SER A 228 -15.82 -18.11 -4.82
CA SER A 228 -17.04 -17.50 -5.35
C SER A 228 -17.82 -18.45 -6.24
N LYS A 229 -19.15 -18.29 -6.25
CA LYS A 229 -20.07 -18.93 -7.21
C LYS A 229 -20.04 -18.26 -8.58
N TYR A 230 -19.39 -17.12 -8.69
CA TYR A 230 -19.30 -16.32 -9.90
C TYR A 230 -17.87 -16.31 -10.43
N HIS A 231 -17.73 -16.02 -11.70
CA HIS A 231 -16.47 -16.02 -12.42
C HIS A 231 -16.02 -14.60 -12.80
N PRO A 232 -14.73 -14.36 -12.97
CA PRO A 232 -14.23 -13.15 -13.62
C PRO A 232 -14.81 -13.02 -15.01
N VAL A 233 -14.87 -11.79 -15.53
CA VAL A 233 -15.40 -11.51 -16.85
C VAL A 233 -14.40 -10.78 -17.74
N SER A 234 -14.54 -10.94 -19.05
CA SER A 234 -13.81 -10.18 -20.07
C SER A 234 -14.22 -8.70 -20.08
N ASN A 235 -13.50 -7.90 -20.85
CA ASN A 235 -13.83 -6.48 -21.08
C ASN A 235 -15.21 -6.24 -21.74
N THR A 236 -15.85 -7.29 -22.23
CA THR A 236 -17.20 -7.26 -22.82
C THR A 236 -18.25 -7.93 -21.91
N GLY A 237 -17.84 -8.39 -20.72
CA GLY A 237 -18.73 -9.05 -19.76
C GLY A 237 -18.95 -10.55 -20.00
N GLN A 238 -18.16 -11.19 -20.87
CA GLN A 238 -18.20 -12.64 -21.06
C GLN A 238 -17.44 -13.32 -19.91
N GLU A 239 -18.05 -14.33 -19.31
CA GLU A 239 -17.47 -15.10 -18.21
C GLU A 239 -16.29 -15.96 -18.66
N TYR A 240 -15.26 -16.04 -17.82
CA TYR A 240 -14.17 -17.02 -17.88
C TYR A 240 -14.50 -18.17 -16.91
N ALA A 241 -15.30 -19.13 -17.38
CA ALA A 241 -15.86 -20.22 -16.56
C ALA A 241 -14.81 -21.16 -15.95
N ASP A 242 -13.58 -21.14 -16.44
CA ASP A 242 -12.44 -21.89 -15.92
C ASP A 242 -11.59 -21.11 -14.88
N LYS A 243 -11.95 -19.87 -14.59
CA LYS A 243 -11.27 -19.00 -13.64
C LYS A 243 -12.13 -18.75 -12.41
N TYR A 244 -11.50 -18.63 -11.25
CA TYR A 244 -12.20 -18.55 -9.97
C TYR A 244 -11.76 -17.32 -9.19
N ILE A 245 -12.68 -16.79 -8.38
CA ILE A 245 -12.40 -15.74 -7.39
C ILE A 245 -12.30 -16.42 -6.04
N ASN A 246 -11.14 -16.34 -5.40
CA ASN A 246 -10.90 -16.96 -4.10
C ASN A 246 -10.74 -15.91 -3.01
N PHE A 247 -11.28 -16.19 -1.84
CA PHE A 247 -11.25 -15.34 -0.67
C PHE A 247 -10.55 -16.05 0.47
N GLN A 248 -9.44 -15.48 0.94
CA GLN A 248 -8.76 -15.93 2.15
C GLN A 248 -9.35 -15.25 3.38
N TYR A 249 -9.39 -15.98 4.49
CA TYR A 249 -9.76 -15.45 5.81
C TYR A 249 -8.50 -14.81 6.44
N LYS A 250 -8.54 -13.54 6.80
CA LYS A 250 -7.38 -12.81 7.33
C LYS A 250 -7.53 -12.35 8.78
N SER A 251 -8.75 -12.18 9.24
CA SER A 251 -9.05 -11.92 10.64
C SER A 251 -10.55 -12.12 10.91
N PRO A 252 -10.93 -13.03 11.79
CA PRO A 252 -10.11 -14.12 12.36
C PRO A 252 -9.54 -15.05 11.29
N ASP A 253 -8.49 -15.81 11.64
CA ASP A 253 -8.03 -16.92 10.80
C ASP A 253 -9.13 -18.01 10.73
N TYR A 254 -9.16 -18.80 9.65
CA TYR A 254 -10.26 -19.76 9.43
C TYR A 254 -10.49 -20.72 10.61
N GLU A 255 -9.40 -21.18 11.22
CA GLU A 255 -9.41 -22.13 12.34
C GLU A 255 -9.99 -21.53 13.62
N GLU A 256 -10.06 -20.21 13.72
CA GLU A 256 -10.65 -19.48 14.84
C GLU A 256 -12.16 -19.24 14.66
N LEU A 257 -12.72 -19.53 13.46
CA LEU A 257 -14.12 -19.26 13.12
C LEU A 257 -15.04 -20.44 13.42
N THR A 258 -16.21 -20.14 13.98
CA THR A 258 -17.29 -21.11 14.07
C THR A 258 -17.98 -21.33 12.71
N PRO A 259 -18.64 -22.49 12.48
CA PRO A 259 -19.38 -22.71 11.24
C PRO A 259 -20.45 -21.64 10.94
N GLN A 260 -21.06 -21.04 11.98
CA GLN A 260 -22.05 -19.97 11.82
C GLN A 260 -21.39 -18.68 11.33
N GLN A 261 -20.21 -18.33 11.84
CA GLN A 261 -19.44 -17.16 11.41
C GLN A 261 -18.97 -17.34 9.96
N VAL A 262 -18.45 -18.51 9.59
CA VAL A 262 -18.09 -18.85 8.20
C VAL A 262 -19.31 -18.71 7.30
N SER A 263 -20.45 -19.31 7.67
CA SER A 263 -21.70 -19.24 6.90
C SER A 263 -22.18 -17.78 6.73
N TYR A 264 -22.06 -16.97 7.78
CA TYR A 264 -22.45 -15.56 7.71
C TYR A 264 -21.59 -14.78 6.71
N ILE A 265 -20.25 -14.81 6.87
CA ILE A 265 -19.37 -13.97 6.03
C ILE A 265 -19.40 -14.40 4.56
N THR A 266 -19.41 -15.72 4.27
CA THR A 266 -19.52 -16.22 2.89
C THR A 266 -20.89 -15.90 2.30
N GLY A 267 -21.97 -16.02 3.08
CA GLY A 267 -23.32 -15.63 2.65
C GLY A 267 -23.43 -14.12 2.35
N ARG A 268 -22.72 -13.27 3.10
CA ARG A 268 -22.67 -11.82 2.81
C ARG A 268 -21.92 -11.51 1.52
N ILE A 269 -20.81 -12.22 1.25
CA ILE A 269 -20.09 -12.10 -0.03
C ILE A 269 -21.01 -12.55 -1.17
N ASP A 270 -21.70 -13.69 -1.04
CA ASP A 270 -22.67 -14.16 -2.03
C ASP A 270 -23.76 -13.13 -2.33
N GLN A 271 -24.33 -12.51 -1.29
CA GLN A 271 -25.36 -11.47 -1.46
C GLN A 271 -24.85 -10.24 -2.18
N MET A 272 -23.64 -9.79 -1.87
CA MET A 272 -22.97 -8.68 -2.58
C MET A 272 -22.80 -9.05 -4.06
N GLU A 273 -22.21 -10.21 -4.36
CA GLU A 273 -21.97 -10.67 -5.73
C GLU A 273 -23.28 -10.90 -6.50
N GLN A 274 -24.29 -11.45 -5.86
CA GLN A 274 -25.62 -11.61 -6.45
C GLN A 274 -26.23 -10.25 -6.81
N SER A 275 -26.12 -9.26 -5.93
CA SER A 275 -26.62 -7.90 -6.18
C SER A 275 -25.92 -7.27 -7.38
N LEU A 276 -24.59 -7.38 -7.50
CA LEU A 276 -23.82 -6.90 -8.64
C LEU A 276 -24.18 -7.62 -9.94
N THR A 277 -24.39 -8.95 -9.88
CA THR A 277 -24.80 -9.74 -11.06
C THR A 277 -26.20 -9.38 -11.52
N SER A 278 -27.11 -9.14 -10.58
CA SER A 278 -28.53 -8.81 -10.85
C SER A 278 -28.74 -7.36 -11.23
N PHE A 279 -27.79 -6.47 -10.94
CA PHE A 279 -27.85 -5.05 -11.29
C PHE A 279 -28.02 -4.85 -12.81
N ARG A 280 -28.80 -3.86 -13.18
CA ARG A 280 -29.01 -3.43 -14.56
C ARG A 280 -28.75 -1.93 -14.69
N PRO A 281 -27.93 -1.48 -15.65
CA PRO A 281 -27.66 -0.07 -15.90
C PRO A 281 -28.94 0.76 -16.04
N GLY A 282 -28.97 1.93 -15.41
CA GLY A 282 -30.12 2.84 -15.40
C GLY A 282 -31.27 2.40 -14.47
N LYS A 283 -31.06 1.43 -13.59
CA LYS A 283 -31.95 1.04 -12.50
C LYS A 283 -31.29 1.39 -11.16
N ALA A 284 -32.06 1.28 -10.06
CA ALA A 284 -31.52 1.51 -8.72
C ALA A 284 -30.29 0.62 -8.45
N SER A 285 -29.29 1.18 -7.76
CA SER A 285 -28.02 0.52 -7.42
C SER A 285 -28.23 -0.45 -6.25
N ILE A 286 -28.77 -1.62 -6.54
CA ILE A 286 -29.18 -2.64 -5.55
C ILE A 286 -28.01 -3.25 -4.77
N TYR A 287 -26.77 -2.90 -5.09
CA TYR A 287 -25.54 -3.35 -4.40
C TYR A 287 -25.14 -2.43 -3.23
N GLU A 288 -25.66 -1.20 -3.17
CA GLU A 288 -25.33 -0.22 -2.12
C GLU A 288 -25.54 -0.71 -0.67
N PRO A 289 -26.51 -1.59 -0.36
CA PRO A 289 -26.63 -2.17 0.97
C PRO A 289 -25.50 -3.13 1.36
N TYR A 290 -24.65 -3.53 0.40
CA TYR A 290 -23.63 -4.56 0.59
C TYR A 290 -22.19 -4.02 0.52
N LEU A 291 -21.95 -2.97 -0.26
CA LEU A 291 -20.64 -2.34 -0.40
C LEU A 291 -20.74 -0.81 -0.22
N ASP A 292 -19.73 -0.24 0.41
CA ASP A 292 -19.63 1.22 0.55
C ASP A 292 -19.13 1.80 -0.76
N VAL A 293 -20.05 2.40 -1.53
CA VAL A 293 -19.77 2.93 -2.87
C VAL A 293 -18.64 3.96 -2.85
N THR A 294 -18.65 4.86 -1.87
CA THR A 294 -17.60 5.88 -1.73
C THR A 294 -16.23 5.25 -1.51
N ASN A 295 -16.14 4.30 -0.57
CA ASN A 295 -14.88 3.61 -0.32
C ASN A 295 -14.41 2.77 -1.51
N PHE A 296 -15.34 2.12 -2.25
CA PHE A 296 -14.98 1.37 -3.46
C PHE A 296 -14.47 2.28 -4.57
N ILE A 297 -15.05 3.48 -4.73
CA ILE A 297 -14.56 4.51 -5.64
C ILE A 297 -13.16 4.97 -5.22
N ASP A 298 -12.96 5.27 -3.95
CA ASP A 298 -11.68 5.72 -3.39
C ASP A 298 -10.59 4.66 -3.60
N TYR A 299 -10.91 3.40 -3.34
CA TYR A 299 -10.02 2.28 -3.62
C TYR A 299 -9.73 2.14 -5.12
N GLN A 300 -10.73 2.24 -5.99
CA GLN A 300 -10.54 2.22 -7.44
C GLN A 300 -9.62 3.35 -7.89
N ILE A 301 -9.81 4.57 -7.40
CA ILE A 301 -8.92 5.69 -7.72
C ILE A 301 -7.48 5.38 -7.33
N ALA A 302 -7.23 4.84 -6.13
CA ALA A 302 -5.89 4.47 -5.68
C ALA A 302 -5.26 3.38 -6.57
N MET A 303 -6.03 2.32 -6.90
CA MET A 303 -5.56 1.21 -7.73
C MET A 303 -5.29 1.64 -9.17
N GLU A 304 -6.17 2.48 -9.74
CA GLU A 304 -6.02 2.98 -11.11
C GLU A 304 -4.91 4.04 -11.20
N LEU A 305 -4.77 4.92 -10.21
CA LEU A 305 -3.65 5.86 -10.16
C LEU A 305 -2.31 5.12 -10.17
N GLY A 306 -2.22 4.03 -9.41
CA GLY A 306 -1.03 3.18 -9.40
C GLY A 306 -0.90 2.26 -10.61
N HIS A 307 -1.97 2.01 -11.35
CA HIS A 307 -2.05 0.99 -12.40
C HIS A 307 -1.40 -0.34 -11.96
N ASN A 308 -1.70 -0.74 -10.71
CA ASN A 308 -1.08 -1.90 -10.08
C ASN A 308 -1.56 -3.20 -10.72
N VAL A 309 -0.64 -4.01 -11.22
CA VAL A 309 -0.94 -5.29 -11.92
C VAL A 309 -1.61 -6.33 -11.03
N ASP A 310 -1.45 -6.22 -9.72
CA ASP A 310 -2.11 -7.08 -8.73
C ASP A 310 -3.42 -6.48 -8.18
N ALA A 311 -3.75 -5.23 -8.58
CA ALA A 311 -4.97 -4.56 -8.15
C ALA A 311 -6.21 -5.44 -8.34
N TYR A 312 -7.09 -5.40 -7.35
CA TYR A 312 -8.39 -6.08 -7.35
C TYR A 312 -8.37 -7.61 -7.21
N ARG A 313 -7.29 -8.30 -7.63
CA ARG A 313 -7.23 -9.76 -7.82
C ARG A 313 -6.29 -10.48 -6.86
N LEU A 314 -5.26 -9.80 -6.39
CA LEU A 314 -4.29 -10.29 -5.41
C LEU A 314 -4.12 -9.25 -4.31
N SER A 315 -3.91 -9.70 -3.09
CA SER A 315 -3.78 -8.82 -1.91
C SER A 315 -4.95 -7.82 -1.75
N GLY A 316 -6.10 -8.09 -2.39
CA GLY A 316 -7.31 -7.27 -2.37
C GLY A 316 -8.05 -7.39 -1.04
N LYS A 317 -7.59 -6.65 -0.02
CA LYS A 317 -8.14 -6.71 1.34
C LYS A 317 -9.41 -5.90 1.48
N PHE A 318 -10.40 -6.50 2.15
CA PHE A 318 -11.65 -5.84 2.51
C PHE A 318 -12.14 -6.29 3.88
N PHE A 319 -12.94 -5.45 4.52
CA PHE A 319 -13.42 -5.72 5.86
C PHE A 319 -14.91 -5.45 6.00
N LYS A 320 -15.49 -6.03 7.05
CA LYS A 320 -16.90 -5.87 7.41
C LYS A 320 -17.06 -5.63 8.90
N ARG A 321 -17.77 -4.54 9.22
CA ARG A 321 -18.24 -4.24 10.58
C ARG A 321 -19.50 -5.04 10.92
N ARG A 322 -19.95 -4.94 12.19
CA ARG A 322 -21.26 -5.46 12.57
C ARG A 322 -22.36 -4.78 11.78
N ASP A 323 -23.44 -5.48 11.49
CA ASP A 323 -24.58 -4.94 10.74
C ASP A 323 -25.19 -3.71 11.44
N SER A 324 -25.21 -3.69 12.76
CA SER A 324 -25.67 -2.54 13.56
C SER A 324 -24.78 -1.30 13.44
N VAL A 325 -23.54 -1.44 12.94
CA VAL A 325 -22.60 -0.32 12.78
C VAL A 325 -22.49 0.09 11.30
N ASP A 326 -22.13 -0.84 10.44
CA ASP A 326 -22.09 -0.68 8.98
C ASP A 326 -22.08 -2.07 8.32
N ALA A 327 -23.19 -2.39 7.66
CA ALA A 327 -23.36 -3.70 7.03
C ALA A 327 -22.57 -3.88 5.74
N ARG A 328 -21.90 -2.84 5.25
CA ARG A 328 -21.24 -2.79 3.95
C ARG A 328 -19.79 -3.23 4.03
N PHE A 329 -19.30 -3.84 2.96
CA PHE A 329 -17.88 -4.11 2.77
C PHE A 329 -17.12 -2.82 2.41
N LYS A 330 -15.87 -2.72 2.89
CA LYS A 330 -14.93 -1.66 2.58
C LYS A 330 -13.57 -2.23 2.23
N MET A 331 -12.94 -1.68 1.18
CA MET A 331 -11.62 -2.05 0.70
C MET A 331 -10.51 -1.30 1.44
N VAL A 332 -9.28 -1.86 1.37
CA VAL A 332 -8.07 -1.26 1.97
C VAL A 332 -6.91 -1.30 0.97
N VAL A 333 -6.20 -0.19 0.84
CA VAL A 333 -4.99 -0.10 0.00
C VAL A 333 -3.84 -0.87 0.64
N TRP A 334 -3.22 -1.76 -0.13
CA TRP A 334 -2.11 -2.61 0.29
C TRP A 334 -1.35 -3.14 -0.92
N ASP A 335 -0.02 -3.42 -0.74
CA ASP A 335 0.82 -4.15 -1.70
C ASP A 335 0.97 -3.42 -3.05
N MET A 336 1.57 -2.22 -3.00
CA MET A 336 1.67 -1.31 -4.15
C MET A 336 3.08 -1.26 -4.76
N ASN A 337 3.99 -2.14 -4.38
CA ASN A 337 5.37 -2.18 -4.86
C ASN A 337 5.50 -2.47 -6.37
N LEU A 338 4.48 -3.04 -6.99
CA LEU A 338 4.39 -3.32 -8.43
C LEU A 338 3.66 -2.22 -9.23
N ALA A 339 3.18 -1.18 -8.55
CA ALA A 339 2.46 -0.06 -9.12
C ALA A 339 3.38 0.98 -9.78
N TYR A 340 2.77 2.04 -10.30
CA TYR A 340 3.45 3.24 -10.82
C TYR A 340 4.52 2.91 -11.87
N GLY A 341 4.16 2.09 -12.85
CA GLY A 341 5.02 1.76 -13.98
C GLY A 341 6.15 0.78 -13.69
N ASN A 342 6.18 0.14 -12.51
CA ASN A 342 7.27 -0.76 -12.15
C ASN A 342 7.24 -2.09 -12.93
N SER A 343 6.05 -2.61 -13.27
CA SER A 343 5.91 -3.97 -13.80
C SER A 343 5.98 -4.04 -15.32
N ASP A 344 6.72 -5.01 -15.86
CA ASP A 344 6.90 -5.31 -17.28
C ASP A 344 5.89 -6.32 -17.87
N TYR A 345 4.90 -6.75 -17.08
CA TYR A 345 3.85 -7.69 -17.48
C TYR A 345 2.45 -7.06 -17.29
N TYR A 346 1.44 -7.65 -17.92
CA TYR A 346 0.05 -7.17 -17.91
C TYR A 346 -0.10 -5.67 -18.19
N GLN A 347 0.80 -5.13 -19.02
CA GLN A 347 0.80 -3.70 -19.37
C GLN A 347 0.96 -2.75 -18.16
N GLY A 348 1.61 -3.20 -17.08
CA GLY A 348 1.79 -2.43 -15.83
C GLY A 348 2.53 -1.11 -16.01
N TRP A 349 3.37 -1.01 -17.07
CA TRP A 349 4.11 0.22 -17.42
C TRP A 349 3.28 1.29 -18.13
N ARG A 350 2.08 0.93 -18.66
CA ARG A 350 1.26 1.87 -19.44
C ARG A 350 0.60 2.90 -18.56
N THR A 351 0.55 4.12 -19.06
CA THR A 351 -0.13 5.25 -18.42
C THR A 351 -1.56 5.46 -18.94
N ASP A 352 -1.94 4.81 -20.05
CA ASP A 352 -3.10 5.12 -20.90
C ASP A 352 -4.13 3.98 -21.00
N THR A 353 -4.22 3.12 -19.99
CA THR A 353 -5.23 2.05 -19.90
C THR A 353 -5.82 1.95 -18.48
N TRP A 354 -6.98 1.28 -18.36
CA TRP A 354 -7.60 0.95 -17.08
C TRP A 354 -7.21 -0.45 -16.64
N MET A 355 -6.69 -0.60 -15.41
CA MET A 355 -6.33 -1.90 -14.86
C MET A 355 -7.57 -2.80 -14.66
N TYR A 356 -8.71 -2.25 -14.25
CA TYR A 356 -9.94 -3.04 -14.08
C TYR A 356 -10.44 -3.68 -15.38
N LYS A 357 -9.92 -3.27 -16.55
CA LYS A 357 -10.21 -3.84 -17.87
C LYS A 357 -9.16 -4.84 -18.35
N ASN A 358 -8.23 -5.25 -17.50
CA ASN A 358 -7.05 -5.98 -17.98
C ASN A 358 -7.22 -7.51 -18.05
N ASN A 359 -8.40 -8.03 -17.72
CA ASN A 359 -8.67 -9.48 -17.71
C ASN A 359 -8.38 -10.17 -19.06
N ASN A 360 -8.62 -9.49 -20.20
CA ASN A 360 -8.32 -10.10 -21.49
C ASN A 360 -6.81 -10.35 -21.68
N THR A 361 -5.98 -9.40 -21.28
CA THR A 361 -4.51 -9.52 -21.31
C THR A 361 -4.03 -10.61 -20.34
N MET A 362 -4.48 -10.55 -19.10
CA MET A 362 -4.10 -11.53 -18.06
C MET A 362 -4.49 -12.96 -18.47
N ASN A 363 -5.71 -13.15 -18.99
CA ASN A 363 -6.15 -14.46 -19.46
C ASN A 363 -5.36 -14.95 -20.69
N ALA A 364 -5.01 -14.06 -21.63
CA ALA A 364 -4.20 -14.40 -22.80
C ALA A 364 -2.77 -14.81 -22.40
N GLU A 365 -2.23 -14.24 -21.31
CA GLU A 365 -0.95 -14.61 -20.74
C GLU A 365 -1.02 -15.82 -19.78
N GLY A 366 -2.23 -16.39 -19.59
CA GLY A 366 -2.46 -17.63 -18.86
C GLY A 366 -2.56 -17.48 -17.34
N ASP A 367 -2.78 -16.25 -16.82
CA ASP A 367 -2.93 -16.06 -15.38
C ASP A 367 -4.18 -16.80 -14.85
N PRO A 368 -4.05 -17.59 -13.78
CA PRO A 368 -5.18 -18.25 -13.14
C PRO A 368 -6.04 -17.29 -12.29
N GLN A 369 -5.49 -16.15 -11.88
CA GLN A 369 -6.14 -15.17 -11.00
C GLN A 369 -6.51 -13.92 -11.81
N LEU A 370 -7.78 -13.75 -12.10
CA LEU A 370 -8.30 -12.61 -12.83
C LEU A 370 -9.03 -11.65 -11.88
N ILE A 371 -9.22 -10.41 -12.36
CA ILE A 371 -9.92 -9.36 -11.63
C ILE A 371 -11.39 -9.77 -11.45
N PRO A 372 -11.96 -9.72 -10.23
CA PRO A 372 -13.35 -10.00 -9.98
C PRO A 372 -14.30 -9.18 -10.85
N PHE A 373 -15.38 -9.78 -11.32
CA PHE A 373 -16.39 -9.14 -12.16
C PHE A 373 -17.03 -7.88 -11.54
N TRP A 374 -16.83 -7.66 -10.25
CA TRP A 374 -17.38 -6.51 -9.51
C TRP A 374 -17.03 -5.19 -10.18
N TRP A 375 -15.75 -5.00 -10.50
CA TRP A 375 -15.24 -3.77 -11.08
C TRP A 375 -15.78 -3.50 -12.48
N PHE A 376 -15.93 -4.56 -13.28
CA PHE A 376 -16.65 -4.45 -14.55
C PHE A 376 -18.09 -3.98 -14.34
N LYS A 377 -18.84 -4.62 -13.42
CA LYS A 377 -20.25 -4.30 -13.16
C LYS A 377 -20.42 -2.89 -12.61
N LEU A 378 -19.64 -2.48 -11.63
CA LEU A 378 -19.66 -1.13 -11.06
C LEU A 378 -19.43 -0.07 -12.16
N ASN A 379 -18.46 -0.28 -13.03
CA ASN A 379 -18.15 0.65 -14.11
C ASN A 379 -19.17 0.61 -15.28
N THR A 380 -20.17 -0.27 -15.26
CA THR A 380 -21.34 -0.20 -16.15
C THR A 380 -22.50 0.61 -15.54
N ASP A 381 -22.44 0.99 -14.28
CA ASP A 381 -23.45 1.84 -13.63
C ASP A 381 -23.16 3.33 -13.89
N PRO A 382 -24.09 4.06 -14.56
CA PRO A 382 -23.95 5.50 -14.75
C PRO A 382 -23.84 6.30 -13.44
N HIS A 383 -24.51 5.85 -12.36
CA HIS A 383 -24.42 6.50 -11.06
C HIS A 383 -23.02 6.34 -10.44
N TYR A 384 -22.49 5.11 -10.48
CA TYR A 384 -21.13 4.84 -10.00
C TYR A 384 -20.08 5.63 -10.80
N THR A 385 -20.17 5.62 -12.11
CA THR A 385 -19.20 6.33 -12.97
C THR A 385 -19.32 7.85 -12.87
N ALA A 386 -20.50 8.39 -12.63
CA ALA A 386 -20.69 9.81 -12.34
C ALA A 386 -20.06 10.19 -10.99
N ALA A 387 -20.29 9.39 -9.94
CA ALA A 387 -19.68 9.58 -8.64
C ALA A 387 -18.14 9.43 -8.67
N LEU A 388 -17.62 8.46 -9.44
CA LEU A 388 -16.19 8.32 -9.67
C LEU A 388 -15.58 9.57 -10.31
N LYS A 389 -16.22 10.12 -11.34
CA LYS A 389 -15.77 11.36 -12.00
C LYS A 389 -15.78 12.56 -11.04
N GLN A 390 -16.85 12.70 -10.27
CA GLN A 390 -16.95 13.77 -9.28
C GLN A 390 -15.87 13.65 -8.22
N ARG A 391 -15.65 12.43 -7.69
CA ARG A 391 -14.65 12.15 -6.67
C ARG A 391 -13.22 12.40 -7.18
N TRP A 392 -12.93 11.98 -8.42
CA TRP A 392 -11.65 12.29 -9.07
C TRP A 392 -11.41 13.80 -9.15
N LYS A 393 -12.39 14.57 -9.66
CA LYS A 393 -12.28 16.03 -9.76
C LYS A 393 -12.00 16.67 -8.39
N GLN A 394 -12.72 16.25 -7.35
CA GLN A 394 -12.49 16.72 -5.98
C GLN A 394 -11.03 16.47 -5.53
N TYR A 395 -10.51 15.26 -5.76
CA TYR A 395 -9.14 14.95 -5.37
C TYR A 395 -8.09 15.68 -6.23
N ARG A 396 -8.35 15.87 -7.52
CA ARG A 396 -7.45 16.62 -8.41
C ARG A 396 -7.32 18.08 -8.03
N ARG A 397 -8.31 18.65 -7.38
CA ARG A 397 -8.26 20.01 -6.83
C ARG A 397 -7.60 20.09 -5.46
N SER A 398 -7.52 18.99 -4.74
CA SER A 398 -6.98 18.93 -3.38
C SER A 398 -5.74 18.03 -3.26
N ASN A 399 -5.94 16.81 -2.79
CA ASN A 399 -4.86 15.89 -2.42
C ASN A 399 -4.08 15.31 -3.60
N LEU A 400 -4.72 15.19 -4.78
CA LEU A 400 -4.12 14.70 -6.02
C LEU A 400 -3.69 15.83 -6.97
N ARG A 401 -3.56 17.05 -6.51
CA ARG A 401 -2.86 18.08 -7.29
C ARG A 401 -1.48 17.56 -7.68
N LEU A 402 -1.09 17.80 -8.92
CA LEU A 402 0.17 17.26 -9.46
C LEU A 402 1.37 17.72 -8.61
N ASP A 403 1.41 18.98 -8.23
CA ASP A 403 2.46 19.55 -7.38
C ASP A 403 2.54 18.86 -6.00
N ARG A 404 1.40 18.51 -5.38
CA ARG A 404 1.37 17.79 -4.10
C ARG A 404 1.88 16.35 -4.24
N VAL A 405 1.46 15.65 -5.29
CA VAL A 405 1.94 14.29 -5.57
C VAL A 405 3.45 14.30 -5.82
N MET A 406 3.95 15.25 -6.63
CA MET A 406 5.39 15.39 -6.89
C MET A 406 6.15 15.76 -5.61
N SER A 407 5.62 16.67 -4.78
CA SER A 407 6.22 17.02 -3.49
C SER A 407 6.29 15.82 -2.54
N THR A 408 5.32 14.92 -2.59
CA THR A 408 5.37 13.67 -1.80
C THR A 408 6.50 12.78 -2.27
N VAL A 409 6.68 12.60 -3.59
CA VAL A 409 7.82 11.85 -4.16
C VAL A 409 9.15 12.50 -3.74
N ASP A 410 9.28 13.83 -3.88
CA ASP A 410 10.49 14.55 -3.49
C ASP A 410 10.81 14.41 -2.00
N SER A 411 9.79 14.46 -1.16
CA SER A 411 9.95 14.29 0.29
C SER A 411 10.45 12.89 0.64
N LEU A 412 9.89 11.85 0.02
CA LEU A 412 10.33 10.46 0.22
C LEU A 412 11.77 10.26 -0.30
N ALA A 413 12.09 10.81 -1.47
CA ALA A 413 13.43 10.76 -2.03
C ALA A 413 14.46 11.47 -1.12
N ASN A 414 14.13 12.66 -0.63
CA ASN A 414 15.01 13.42 0.26
C ASN A 414 15.29 12.69 1.59
N VAL A 415 14.29 12.00 2.14
CA VAL A 415 14.49 11.18 3.36
C VAL A 415 15.52 10.08 3.12
N LEU A 416 15.58 9.49 1.93
CA LEU A 416 16.52 8.43 1.57
C LEU A 416 17.92 8.94 1.24
N THR A 417 18.01 10.11 0.61
CA THR A 417 19.29 10.64 0.07
C THR A 417 20.04 11.54 1.02
N SER A 418 19.35 12.30 1.88
CA SER A 418 19.93 13.38 2.69
C SER A 418 21.09 12.95 3.59
N HIS A 419 21.14 11.69 4.02
CA HIS A 419 22.21 11.12 4.85
C HIS A 419 22.75 9.80 4.28
N GLY A 420 22.62 9.61 2.96
CA GLY A 420 23.26 8.51 2.23
C GLY A 420 22.66 7.12 2.47
N ALA A 421 21.42 7.00 2.96
CA ALA A 421 20.78 5.69 3.17
C ALA A 421 20.54 4.96 1.85
N GLU A 422 20.10 5.69 0.81
CA GLU A 422 19.97 5.15 -0.56
C GLU A 422 21.31 4.62 -1.07
N GLN A 423 22.39 5.40 -0.94
CA GLN A 423 23.71 5.01 -1.40
C GLN A 423 24.21 3.74 -0.71
N ARG A 424 24.08 3.66 0.62
CA ARG A 424 24.43 2.45 1.38
C ARG A 424 23.59 1.25 0.96
N ASN A 425 22.28 1.45 0.73
CA ASN A 425 21.43 0.39 0.23
C ASN A 425 21.84 -0.10 -1.16
N SER A 426 22.24 0.82 -2.04
CA SER A 426 22.72 0.50 -3.40
C SER A 426 24.07 -0.20 -3.40
N MET A 427 24.95 0.09 -2.45
CA MET A 427 26.18 -0.65 -2.24
C MET A 427 25.90 -2.08 -1.74
N ALA A 428 25.01 -2.24 -0.76
CA ALA A 428 24.63 -3.53 -0.22
C ALA A 428 23.87 -4.41 -1.24
N TRP A 429 23.13 -3.79 -2.12
CA TRP A 429 22.29 -4.46 -3.14
C TRP A 429 22.49 -3.75 -4.49
N PRO A 430 23.60 -4.01 -5.20
CA PRO A 430 23.87 -3.38 -6.49
C PRO A 430 22.87 -3.86 -7.54
N ARG A 431 22.06 -2.94 -8.09
CA ARG A 431 20.94 -3.25 -9.02
C ARG A 431 20.81 -2.26 -10.18
N TRP A 432 21.62 -1.19 -10.18
CA TRP A 432 21.59 -0.20 -11.24
C TRP A 432 22.11 -0.77 -12.56
N ASP A 433 21.54 -0.35 -13.67
CA ASP A 433 21.81 -0.91 -15.01
C ASP A 433 21.51 -2.41 -15.14
N GLN A 434 20.74 -2.99 -14.23
CA GLN A 434 20.39 -4.40 -14.22
C GLN A 434 18.88 -4.60 -14.22
N TYR A 435 18.43 -5.61 -14.97
CA TYR A 435 17.06 -6.07 -14.86
C TYR A 435 16.86 -6.81 -13.53
N VAL A 436 15.89 -6.35 -12.77
CA VAL A 436 15.36 -7.04 -11.58
C VAL A 436 13.89 -7.31 -11.84
N TRP A 437 13.49 -8.59 -11.88
CA TRP A 437 12.08 -8.90 -12.11
C TRP A 437 11.17 -8.22 -11.09
N PRO A 438 10.09 -7.56 -11.50
CA PRO A 438 9.58 -7.38 -12.85
C PRO A 438 9.77 -5.94 -13.39
N ASN A 439 10.94 -5.34 -13.25
CA ASN A 439 11.14 -3.95 -13.67
C ASN A 439 10.90 -3.76 -15.18
N TYR A 440 9.99 -2.88 -15.54
CA TYR A 440 9.86 -2.38 -16.90
C TYR A 440 11.00 -1.40 -17.24
N TYR A 441 11.24 -0.44 -16.36
CA TYR A 441 12.33 0.52 -16.52
C TYR A 441 13.60 0.04 -15.83
N ILE A 442 14.73 0.15 -16.52
CA ILE A 442 16.05 -0.21 -15.99
C ILE A 442 16.83 1.07 -15.77
N ALA A 443 16.70 1.62 -14.58
CA ALA A 443 17.35 2.86 -14.19
C ALA A 443 18.85 2.68 -13.99
N SER A 444 19.62 3.72 -14.37
CA SER A 444 21.06 3.80 -14.19
C SER A 444 21.49 4.18 -12.77
N ASP A 445 20.64 4.88 -12.05
CA ASP A 445 20.83 5.29 -10.66
C ASP A 445 19.50 5.65 -9.99
N PHE A 446 19.56 6.07 -8.72
CA PHE A 446 18.38 6.43 -7.94
C PHE A 446 17.63 7.64 -8.50
N ASN A 447 18.33 8.66 -8.96
CA ASN A 447 17.69 9.87 -9.47
C ASN A 447 16.96 9.58 -10.78
N ASP A 448 17.57 8.78 -11.66
CA ASP A 448 16.96 8.31 -12.91
C ASP A 448 15.67 7.51 -12.63
N GLU A 449 15.66 6.65 -11.61
CA GLU A 449 14.44 5.92 -11.18
C GLU A 449 13.36 6.87 -10.61
N VAL A 450 13.76 7.89 -9.86
CA VAL A 450 12.85 8.90 -9.32
C VAL A 450 12.24 9.74 -10.44
N ASP A 451 13.06 10.15 -11.41
CA ASP A 451 12.61 10.93 -12.57
C ASP A 451 11.63 10.12 -13.44
N TYR A 452 11.92 8.83 -13.67
CA TYR A 452 10.98 7.91 -14.32
C TYR A 452 9.64 7.82 -13.57
N LEU A 453 9.67 7.63 -12.26
CA LEU A 453 8.47 7.57 -11.43
C LEU A 453 7.63 8.85 -11.54
N LYS A 454 8.28 10.02 -11.47
CA LYS A 454 7.61 11.33 -11.59
C LYS A 454 7.00 11.53 -12.98
N GLN A 455 7.75 11.20 -14.03
CA GLN A 455 7.23 11.28 -15.41
C GLN A 455 6.03 10.36 -15.59
N TRP A 456 6.12 9.12 -15.16
CA TRP A 456 5.04 8.14 -15.24
C TRP A 456 3.78 8.63 -14.53
N LEU A 457 3.92 9.16 -13.31
CA LEU A 457 2.81 9.74 -12.54
C LEU A 457 2.16 10.93 -13.24
N ALA A 458 2.95 11.84 -13.80
CA ALA A 458 2.44 13.00 -14.52
C ALA A 458 1.62 12.57 -15.75
N GLU A 459 2.13 11.64 -16.54
CA GLU A 459 1.43 11.08 -17.71
C GLU A 459 0.15 10.34 -17.29
N ARG A 460 0.22 9.53 -16.23
CA ARG A 460 -0.93 8.79 -15.71
C ARG A 460 -2.05 9.71 -15.22
N ILE A 461 -1.71 10.70 -14.44
CA ILE A 461 -2.66 11.70 -13.95
C ILE A 461 -3.30 12.44 -15.12
N ALA A 462 -2.52 12.91 -16.08
CA ALA A 462 -3.03 13.63 -17.25
C ALA A 462 -3.98 12.76 -18.09
N TRP A 463 -3.66 11.47 -18.27
CA TRP A 463 -4.56 10.56 -18.97
C TRP A 463 -5.87 10.32 -18.21
N MET A 464 -5.80 10.10 -16.89
CA MET A 464 -6.98 9.93 -16.04
C MET A 464 -7.84 11.20 -16.01
N ASP A 465 -7.24 12.39 -16.02
CA ASP A 465 -7.93 13.67 -16.14
C ASP A 465 -8.80 13.69 -17.40
N GLY A 466 -8.22 13.33 -18.55
CA GLY A 466 -8.95 13.25 -19.81
C GLY A 466 -10.11 12.23 -19.78
N GLN A 467 -9.92 11.08 -19.13
CA GLN A 467 -10.95 10.03 -19.04
C GLN A 467 -12.09 10.39 -18.08
N LEU A 468 -11.76 11.09 -16.99
CA LEU A 468 -12.70 11.43 -15.92
C LEU A 468 -13.24 12.87 -16.04
N GLY A 469 -12.79 13.59 -17.08
CA GLY A 469 -13.30 14.92 -17.43
C GLY A 469 -12.88 16.01 -16.43
N PHE A 470 -11.65 15.95 -15.94
CA PHE A 470 -11.02 17.03 -15.20
C PHE A 470 -10.15 17.85 -16.15
N ASP A 471 -10.29 19.16 -16.11
CA ASP A 471 -9.42 20.09 -16.80
C ASP A 471 -8.60 20.87 -15.77
N PRO A 472 -7.28 20.67 -15.70
CA PRO A 472 -6.44 21.36 -14.70
C PRO A 472 -6.33 22.87 -14.97
N SER A 473 -6.71 23.33 -16.15
CA SER A 473 -6.72 24.76 -16.52
C SER A 473 -8.07 25.43 -16.25
N ALA A 474 -9.12 24.65 -15.97
CA ALA A 474 -10.43 25.21 -15.68
C ALA A 474 -10.45 25.84 -14.29
N VAL A 475 -10.77 27.12 -14.24
CA VAL A 475 -11.06 27.83 -12.99
C VAL A 475 -12.41 27.33 -12.45
N GLU A 476 -12.44 26.92 -11.19
CA GLU A 476 -13.69 26.60 -10.54
C GLU A 476 -14.22 27.80 -9.77
N THR A 477 -15.29 28.38 -10.30
CA THR A 477 -15.97 29.51 -9.65
C THR A 477 -16.33 29.13 -8.21
N GLY A 478 -15.80 29.89 -7.25
CA GLY A 478 -16.02 29.69 -5.82
C GLY A 478 -14.88 29.01 -5.05
N ASP A 479 -13.91 28.39 -5.71
CA ASP A 479 -12.66 27.90 -5.09
C ASP A 479 -11.65 29.05 -5.03
N VAL A 480 -11.90 29.99 -4.15
CA VAL A 480 -11.20 31.28 -4.09
C VAL A 480 -9.79 31.14 -3.54
N ASN A 481 -9.56 30.22 -2.60
CA ASN A 481 -8.25 29.95 -2.01
C ASN A 481 -7.43 28.93 -2.79
N GLY A 482 -8.03 28.31 -3.83
CA GLY A 482 -7.37 27.35 -4.72
C GLY A 482 -7.03 26.02 -4.05
N ASP A 483 -7.72 25.63 -2.98
CA ASP A 483 -7.45 24.39 -2.27
C ASP A 483 -8.26 23.19 -2.81
N GLY A 484 -9.21 23.46 -3.72
CA GLY A 484 -10.04 22.47 -4.40
C GLY A 484 -11.32 22.10 -3.66
N ILE A 485 -11.66 22.82 -2.59
CA ILE A 485 -12.90 22.63 -1.81
C ILE A 485 -13.62 23.97 -1.78
N ILE A 486 -14.87 24.02 -2.24
CA ILE A 486 -15.69 25.23 -2.10
C ILE A 486 -16.39 25.18 -0.76
N ASP A 487 -15.88 25.94 0.22
CA ASP A 487 -16.40 25.95 1.59
C ASP A 487 -16.33 27.35 2.26
N ILE A 488 -16.46 27.37 3.59
CA ILE A 488 -16.45 28.62 4.36
C ILE A 488 -15.08 29.33 4.33
N GLU A 489 -14.01 28.62 4.06
CA GLU A 489 -12.66 29.20 3.96
C GLU A 489 -12.55 30.08 2.72
N ASP A 490 -13.20 29.68 1.60
CA ASP A 490 -13.30 30.50 0.38
C ASP A 490 -14.12 31.78 0.60
N VAL A 491 -15.23 31.64 1.31
CA VAL A 491 -16.05 32.81 1.72
C VAL A 491 -15.19 33.80 2.52
N THR A 492 -14.37 33.30 3.44
CA THR A 492 -13.47 34.11 4.26
C THR A 492 -12.38 34.76 3.41
N ALA A 493 -11.79 34.02 2.45
CA ALA A 493 -10.79 34.51 1.51
C ALA A 493 -11.38 35.62 0.62
N LEU A 494 -12.56 35.41 0.04
CA LEU A 494 -13.24 36.38 -0.79
C LEU A 494 -13.63 37.66 0.01
N ILE A 495 -14.16 37.53 1.22
CA ILE A 495 -14.42 38.67 2.11
C ILE A 495 -13.13 39.44 2.35
N THR A 496 -12.02 38.78 2.61
CA THR A 496 -10.71 39.43 2.81
C THR A 496 -10.28 40.20 1.58
N LEU A 497 -10.40 39.60 0.39
CA LEU A 497 -10.12 40.28 -0.89
C LEU A 497 -10.97 41.54 -1.03
N VAL A 498 -12.30 41.43 -0.84
CA VAL A 498 -13.24 42.53 -1.01
C VAL A 498 -12.96 43.67 -0.03
N LEU A 499 -12.63 43.36 1.23
CA LEU A 499 -12.42 44.37 2.28
C LEU A 499 -11.05 45.02 2.24
N THR A 500 -10.01 44.29 1.84
CA THR A 500 -8.61 44.74 1.98
C THR A 500 -7.90 44.96 0.64
N GLY A 501 -8.43 44.42 -0.44
CA GLY A 501 -7.77 44.35 -1.74
C GLY A 501 -6.55 43.41 -1.77
N ASN A 502 -6.33 42.62 -0.70
CA ASN A 502 -5.22 41.68 -0.65
C ASN A 502 -5.61 40.38 -1.37
N ASP A 503 -4.91 40.12 -2.46
CA ASP A 503 -5.11 38.95 -3.33
C ASP A 503 -4.05 37.85 -3.15
N THR A 504 -3.24 37.93 -2.11
CA THR A 504 -2.20 36.93 -1.85
C THR A 504 -2.83 35.57 -1.59
N GLY A 505 -2.55 34.58 -2.48
CA GLY A 505 -3.10 33.24 -2.41
C GLY A 505 -4.57 33.13 -2.83
N ILE A 506 -5.09 34.11 -3.58
CA ILE A 506 -6.47 34.16 -4.07
C ILE A 506 -6.50 34.00 -5.58
N ASP A 507 -7.37 33.09 -6.06
CA ASP A 507 -7.71 32.99 -7.48
C ASP A 507 -8.82 34.01 -7.80
N ARG A 508 -8.46 35.04 -8.54
CA ARG A 508 -9.39 36.13 -8.88
C ARG A 508 -10.50 35.71 -9.83
N ASP A 509 -10.20 34.76 -10.72
CA ASP A 509 -11.21 34.25 -11.66
C ASP A 509 -12.22 33.36 -10.93
N ALA A 510 -11.76 32.61 -9.92
CA ALA A 510 -12.63 31.83 -9.03
C ALA A 510 -13.46 32.74 -8.10
N ALA A 511 -12.96 33.92 -7.77
CA ALA A 511 -13.61 34.90 -6.90
C ALA A 511 -14.81 35.62 -7.54
N ASP A 512 -14.85 35.72 -8.88
CA ASP A 512 -15.99 36.26 -9.64
C ASP A 512 -17.10 35.20 -9.72
N CYS A 513 -17.82 35.04 -8.59
CA CYS A 513 -18.81 33.98 -8.43
C CYS A 513 -20.12 34.23 -9.21
N ASN A 514 -20.36 35.46 -9.63
CA ASN A 514 -21.54 35.85 -10.39
C ASN A 514 -21.21 36.10 -11.90
N ASN A 515 -19.93 36.03 -12.29
CA ASN A 515 -19.40 36.25 -13.65
C ASN A 515 -19.71 37.66 -14.21
N ASP A 516 -19.66 38.69 -13.37
CA ASP A 516 -19.86 40.07 -13.80
C ASP A 516 -18.57 40.86 -14.05
N GLY A 517 -17.40 40.22 -13.80
CA GLY A 517 -16.07 40.78 -14.03
C GLY A 517 -15.54 41.64 -12.86
N SER A 518 -16.19 41.61 -11.73
CA SER A 518 -15.79 42.30 -10.49
C SER A 518 -15.69 41.34 -9.31
N TRP A 519 -15.15 41.79 -8.17
CA TRP A 519 -15.13 41.06 -6.91
C TRP A 519 -15.72 41.96 -5.84
N ASP A 520 -16.96 41.70 -5.50
CA ASP A 520 -17.66 42.53 -4.53
C ASP A 520 -18.58 41.67 -3.62
N VAL A 521 -19.45 42.36 -2.88
CA VAL A 521 -20.37 41.70 -1.94
C VAL A 521 -21.38 40.79 -2.66
N ALA A 522 -21.64 41.01 -3.96
CA ALA A 522 -22.54 40.15 -4.71
C ALA A 522 -21.91 38.75 -4.93
N ASP A 523 -20.58 38.68 -5.15
CA ASP A 523 -19.83 37.41 -5.25
C ASP A 523 -19.79 36.66 -3.92
N VAL A 524 -19.60 37.40 -2.81
CA VAL A 524 -19.67 36.77 -1.47
C VAL A 524 -21.07 36.14 -1.26
N THR A 525 -22.12 36.79 -1.72
CA THR A 525 -23.50 36.26 -1.60
C THR A 525 -23.71 35.06 -2.50
N ALA A 526 -23.17 35.10 -3.74
CA ALA A 526 -23.21 33.99 -4.66
C ALA A 526 -22.42 32.77 -4.12
N LEU A 527 -21.23 33.00 -3.58
CA LEU A 527 -20.39 31.96 -2.99
C LEU A 527 -21.03 31.31 -1.76
N ILE A 528 -21.62 32.11 -0.85
CA ILE A 528 -22.37 31.56 0.29
C ILE A 528 -23.50 30.64 -0.21
N THR A 529 -24.19 31.03 -1.29
CA THR A 529 -25.26 30.22 -1.88
C THR A 529 -24.70 28.91 -2.45
N LEU A 530 -23.55 28.96 -3.10
CA LEU A 530 -22.85 27.75 -3.60
C LEU A 530 -22.47 26.82 -2.44
N VAL A 531 -21.86 27.34 -1.37
CA VAL A 531 -21.46 26.55 -0.20
C VAL A 531 -22.66 25.89 0.47
N LEU A 532 -23.79 26.61 0.63
CA LEU A 532 -25.00 26.05 1.23
C LEU A 532 -25.69 24.98 0.37
N ASN A 533 -25.58 25.07 -0.94
CA ASN A 533 -26.16 24.09 -1.86
C ASN A 533 -25.28 22.84 -2.04
N ASN A 534 -24.01 22.89 -1.67
CA ASN A 534 -23.07 21.77 -1.73
C ASN A 534 -22.99 20.95 -0.43
N GLN A 535 -23.73 21.35 0.62
CA GLN A 535 -23.90 20.57 1.85
C GLN A 535 -25.10 19.64 1.74
#